data_3c0d89480e2caa6b515c29a882e6a9f9
#
_entry.id   3c0d89480e2caa6b515c29a882e6a9f9
#
_cell.length_a   1.000
_cell.length_b   1.000
_cell.length_c   1.000
_cell.angle_alpha   90.00
_cell.angle_beta   90.00
_cell.angle_gamma   90.00
#
_symmetry.space_group_name_H-M   'P 1'
#
loop_
_entity.id
_entity.type
_entity.pdbx_description
1 polymer ?
#
loop_
_entity_poly.entity_id
_entity_poly.type
_entity_poly.pdbx_seq_one_letter_code
_entity_poly.pdbx_strand_id
1 'polypeptide(L)'
;CDIFADGVLRAIRNSKENSLQNLFVFHLNIQDILPFIPAKYFDGIRVFFPDPWPKTKHKRRRTFNRDLVQTLSSKLKKNGYIHFATDHGDYFLDALVLLQDQGYRMDDISPNSWKYNEFNALDTKFEKKALDKNHKLFYFSVLKNY
;
A
#
# COMPACT_ATOMS: atom_id res chain seq x y z
N CYS A 1 5.73 7.57 -2.60
CA CYS A 1 5.59 8.12 -3.95
C CYS A 1 4.11 8.23 -4.30
N ASP A 2 3.74 9.23 -5.07
CA ASP A 2 2.36 9.50 -5.49
C ASP A 2 2.39 10.20 -6.86
N ILE A 3 1.42 9.92 -7.71
CA ILE A 3 1.25 10.61 -8.99
C ILE A 3 0.43 11.89 -8.87
N PHE A 4 -0.27 12.11 -7.76
CA PHE A 4 -1.07 13.29 -7.51
C PHE A 4 -0.25 14.39 -6.84
N ALA A 5 -0.07 15.51 -7.54
CA ALA A 5 0.71 16.65 -7.05
C ALA A 5 0.24 17.15 -5.68
N ASP A 6 -1.07 17.23 -5.44
CA ASP A 6 -1.61 17.69 -4.15
C ASP A 6 -1.22 16.78 -2.97
N GLY A 7 -1.13 15.47 -3.19
CA GLY A 7 -0.65 14.50 -2.20
C GLY A 7 0.82 14.73 -1.88
N VAL A 8 1.62 14.87 -2.91
CA VAL A 8 3.07 15.15 -2.82
C VAL A 8 3.33 16.47 -2.08
N LEU A 9 2.67 17.56 -2.49
CA LEU A 9 2.84 18.88 -1.86
C LEU A 9 2.44 18.86 -0.38
N ARG A 10 1.37 18.13 -0.04
CA ARG A 10 0.97 17.96 1.36
C ARG A 10 2.01 17.18 2.17
N ALA A 11 2.54 16.09 1.62
CA ALA A 11 3.58 15.31 2.28
C ALA A 11 4.83 16.14 2.53
N ILE A 12 5.25 16.95 1.55
CA ILE A 12 6.38 17.87 1.69
C ILE A 12 6.11 18.94 2.77
N ARG A 13 4.91 19.53 2.79
CA ARG A 13 4.54 20.53 3.80
C ARG A 13 4.58 19.92 5.19
N ASN A 14 3.89 18.78 5.40
CA ASN A 14 3.87 18.10 6.68
C ASN A 14 5.27 17.70 7.15
N SER A 15 6.14 17.27 6.23
CA SER A 15 7.53 16.95 6.55
C SER A 15 8.29 18.17 7.10
N LYS A 16 8.12 19.33 6.47
CA LYS A 16 8.72 20.59 6.94
C LYS A 16 8.17 21.03 8.28
N GLU A 17 6.84 21.02 8.45
CA GLU A 17 6.16 21.40 9.70
C GLU A 17 6.58 20.53 10.89
N ASN A 18 6.87 19.25 10.65
CA ASN A 18 7.31 18.30 11.67
C ASN A 18 8.84 18.08 11.70
N SER A 19 9.61 18.85 10.94
CA SER A 19 11.08 18.79 10.88
C SER A 19 11.62 17.39 10.56
N LEU A 20 10.91 16.62 9.72
CA LEU A 20 11.32 15.27 9.35
C LEU A 20 12.53 15.32 8.41
N GLN A 21 13.61 14.62 8.78
CA GLN A 21 14.85 14.55 8.00
C GLN A 21 14.96 13.26 7.17
N ASN A 22 14.11 12.28 7.44
CA ASN A 22 14.17 10.92 6.87
C ASN A 22 13.01 10.61 5.90
N LEU A 23 12.32 11.65 5.39
CA LEU A 23 11.25 11.50 4.42
C LEU A 23 11.71 11.92 3.02
N PHE A 24 11.62 10.99 2.07
CA PHE A 24 11.86 11.24 0.66
C PHE A 24 10.53 11.11 -0.10
N VAL A 25 10.14 12.17 -0.81
CA VAL A 25 8.87 12.23 -1.54
C VAL A 25 9.14 12.26 -3.04
N PHE A 26 8.50 11.36 -3.78
CA PHE A 26 8.64 11.25 -5.23
C PHE A 26 7.30 11.49 -5.90
N HIS A 27 7.24 12.47 -6.81
CA HIS A 27 6.08 12.75 -7.65
C HIS A 27 6.18 11.98 -8.96
N LEU A 28 5.92 10.67 -8.89
CA LEU A 28 5.99 9.78 -10.07
C LEU A 28 5.25 8.45 -9.78
N ASN A 29 5.08 7.64 -10.83
CA ASN A 29 4.57 6.30 -10.67
C ASN A 29 5.62 5.41 -9.97
N ILE A 30 5.19 4.58 -9.04
CA ILE A 30 6.07 3.64 -8.33
C ILE A 30 6.83 2.71 -9.30
N GLN A 31 6.21 2.33 -10.41
CA GLN A 31 6.83 1.46 -11.41
C GLN A 31 8.07 2.10 -12.07
N ASP A 32 8.13 3.43 -12.12
CA ASP A 32 9.26 4.15 -12.73
C ASP A 32 10.48 4.19 -11.82
N ILE A 33 10.30 4.13 -10.49
CA ILE A 33 11.41 4.17 -9.54
C ILE A 33 11.89 2.77 -9.11
N LEU A 34 11.02 1.78 -9.10
CA LEU A 34 11.35 0.43 -8.63
C LEU A 34 12.58 -0.20 -9.31
N PRO A 35 12.83 0.01 -10.62
CA PRO A 35 14.04 -0.52 -11.26
C PRO A 35 15.36 -0.02 -10.65
N PHE A 36 15.36 1.18 -10.07
CA PHE A 36 16.55 1.82 -9.46
C PHE A 36 16.72 1.44 -7.99
N ILE A 37 15.76 0.78 -7.37
CA ILE A 37 15.83 0.35 -5.98
C ILE A 37 16.50 -1.03 -5.91
N PRO A 38 17.52 -1.22 -5.07
CA PRO A 38 18.17 -2.53 -4.90
C PRO A 38 17.20 -3.62 -4.44
N ALA A 39 17.55 -4.88 -4.71
CA ALA A 39 16.83 -6.02 -4.10
C ALA A 39 17.02 -6.01 -2.58
N LYS A 40 16.02 -6.50 -1.84
CA LYS A 40 16.05 -6.62 -0.37
C LYS A 40 16.38 -5.28 0.32
N TYR A 41 15.82 -4.20 -0.17
CA TYR A 41 16.06 -2.84 0.32
C TYR A 41 15.08 -2.45 1.44
N PHE A 42 13.79 -2.73 1.28
CA PHE A 42 12.74 -2.29 2.18
C PHE A 42 12.50 -3.25 3.35
N ASP A 43 12.31 -2.70 4.54
CA ASP A 43 11.80 -3.43 5.70
C ASP A 43 10.27 -3.60 5.63
N GLY A 44 9.58 -2.66 4.98
CA GLY A 44 8.15 -2.71 4.77
C GLY A 44 7.67 -1.83 3.64
N ILE A 45 6.56 -2.22 3.03
CA ILE A 45 5.90 -1.50 1.94
C ILE A 45 4.45 -1.27 2.34
N ARG A 46 3.94 -0.06 2.09
CA ARG A 46 2.55 0.32 2.36
C ARG A 46 1.88 0.79 1.09
N VAL A 47 0.74 0.19 0.77
CA VAL A 47 -0.07 0.53 -0.40
C VAL A 47 -1.46 0.92 0.10
N PHE A 48 -1.72 2.22 0.15
CA PHE A 48 -2.93 2.75 0.76
C PHE A 48 -3.84 3.39 -0.27
N PHE A 49 -5.08 2.91 -0.32
CA PHE A 49 -6.16 3.43 -1.15
C PHE A 49 -5.76 3.63 -2.62
N PRO A 50 -5.15 2.61 -3.26
CA PRO A 50 -4.88 2.67 -4.68
C PRO A 50 -6.19 2.70 -5.47
N ASP A 51 -6.17 3.29 -6.67
CA ASP A 51 -7.36 3.41 -7.52
C ASP A 51 -8.04 2.06 -7.75
N PRO A 52 -9.31 1.88 -7.35
CA PRO A 52 -9.96 0.57 -7.31
C PRO A 52 -10.41 0.07 -8.68
N TRP A 53 -10.58 0.96 -9.67
CA TRP A 53 -11.08 0.62 -11.00
C TRP A 53 -12.28 -0.36 -10.94
N PRO A 54 -13.47 0.04 -10.46
CA PRO A 54 -14.54 -0.87 -10.07
C PRO A 54 -15.17 -1.64 -11.25
N LYS A 55 -15.12 -1.08 -12.47
CA LYS A 55 -15.67 -1.74 -13.66
C LYS A 55 -14.76 -2.90 -14.08
N THR A 56 -15.32 -4.10 -14.32
CA THR A 56 -14.59 -5.32 -14.69
C THR A 56 -13.58 -5.09 -15.83
N LYS A 57 -13.98 -4.38 -16.90
CA LYS A 57 -13.10 -4.06 -18.03
C LYS A 57 -11.91 -3.17 -17.67
N HIS A 58 -11.94 -2.52 -16.51
CA HIS A 58 -10.89 -1.62 -16.04
C HIS A 58 -10.00 -2.25 -14.96
N LYS A 59 -10.30 -3.44 -14.42
CA LYS A 59 -9.51 -4.10 -13.38
C LYS A 59 -8.02 -4.24 -13.74
N ARG A 60 -7.71 -4.42 -15.02
CA ARG A 60 -6.32 -4.47 -15.53
C ARG A 60 -5.49 -3.20 -15.28
N ARG A 61 -6.16 -2.08 -14.91
CA ARG A 61 -5.52 -0.81 -14.57
C ARG A 61 -5.14 -0.71 -13.09
N ARG A 62 -5.55 -1.69 -12.25
CA ARG A 62 -5.22 -1.73 -10.83
C ARG A 62 -3.71 -1.73 -10.67
N THR A 63 -3.20 -0.79 -9.87
CA THR A 63 -1.76 -0.67 -9.62
C THR A 63 -1.22 -1.89 -8.89
N PHE A 64 -1.94 -2.37 -7.86
CA PHE A 64 -1.56 -3.58 -7.14
C PHE A 64 -2.00 -4.80 -7.95
N ASN A 65 -1.13 -5.22 -8.86
CA ASN A 65 -1.29 -6.34 -9.79
C ASN A 65 -0.13 -7.33 -9.65
N ARG A 66 -0.17 -8.45 -10.38
CA ARG A 66 0.84 -9.52 -10.29
C ARG A 66 2.26 -9.01 -10.50
N ASP A 67 2.50 -8.22 -11.53
CA ASP A 67 3.84 -7.74 -11.88
C ASP A 67 4.39 -6.81 -10.80
N LEU A 68 3.55 -5.90 -10.28
CA LEU A 68 3.95 -5.03 -9.18
C LEU A 68 4.25 -5.84 -7.92
N VAL A 69 3.38 -6.78 -7.52
CA VAL A 69 3.58 -7.60 -6.31
C VAL A 69 4.87 -8.40 -6.41
N GLN A 70 5.15 -9.01 -7.56
CA GLN A 70 6.40 -9.75 -7.79
C GLN A 70 7.62 -8.84 -7.66
N THR A 71 7.56 -7.64 -8.24
CA THR A 71 8.64 -6.66 -8.14
C THR A 71 8.83 -6.20 -6.70
N LEU A 72 7.76 -5.82 -6.00
CA LEU A 72 7.80 -5.40 -4.60
C LEU A 72 8.37 -6.51 -3.70
N SER A 73 7.99 -7.76 -3.95
CA SER A 73 8.54 -8.92 -3.23
C SER A 73 10.05 -9.01 -3.36
N SER A 74 10.61 -8.75 -4.54
CA SER A 74 12.06 -8.75 -4.75
C SER A 74 12.77 -7.63 -3.98
N LYS A 75 12.09 -6.52 -3.72
CA LYS A 75 12.62 -5.35 -3.02
C LYS A 75 12.49 -5.43 -1.49
N LEU A 76 11.65 -6.34 -0.98
CA LEU A 76 11.52 -6.58 0.44
C LEU A 76 12.66 -7.43 0.99
N LYS A 77 13.13 -7.08 2.16
CA LYS A 77 14.01 -7.92 2.99
C LYS A 77 13.26 -9.19 3.44
N LYS A 78 14.00 -10.18 3.93
CA LYS A 78 13.42 -11.28 4.69
C LYS A 78 12.71 -10.72 5.93
N ASN A 79 11.54 -11.25 6.24
CA ASN A 79 10.63 -10.75 7.28
C ASN A 79 10.11 -9.32 7.04
N GLY A 80 10.31 -8.77 5.84
CA GLY A 80 9.68 -7.52 5.45
C GLY A 80 8.18 -7.70 5.25
N TYR A 81 7.42 -6.62 5.40
CA TYR A 81 5.97 -6.66 5.36
C TYR A 81 5.36 -5.86 4.20
N ILE A 82 4.15 -6.25 3.81
CA ILE A 82 3.27 -5.43 2.96
C ILE A 82 2.00 -5.13 3.74
N HIS A 83 1.70 -3.83 3.88
CA HIS A 83 0.41 -3.35 4.36
C HIS A 83 -0.41 -2.84 3.18
N PHE A 84 -1.66 -3.23 3.11
CA PHE A 84 -2.61 -2.80 2.08
C PHE A 84 -3.89 -2.28 2.73
N ALA A 85 -4.41 -1.18 2.21
CA ALA A 85 -5.69 -0.62 2.64
C ALA A 85 -6.52 -0.17 1.42
N THR A 86 -7.82 -0.45 1.45
CA THR A 86 -8.77 0.00 0.43
C THR A 86 -10.19 0.07 1.02
N ASP A 87 -11.06 0.89 0.43
CA ASP A 87 -12.49 0.93 0.69
C ASP A 87 -13.30 0.08 -0.32
N HIS A 88 -12.61 -0.72 -1.15
CA HIS A 88 -13.22 -1.51 -2.21
C HIS A 88 -13.00 -3.02 -2.00
N GLY A 89 -14.05 -3.73 -1.55
CA GLY A 89 -13.95 -5.15 -1.16
C GLY A 89 -13.48 -6.10 -2.27
N ASP A 90 -13.92 -5.87 -3.52
CA ASP A 90 -13.47 -6.66 -4.67
C ASP A 90 -11.96 -6.47 -4.95
N TYR A 91 -11.44 -5.25 -4.77
CA TYR A 91 -10.00 -5.01 -4.91
C TYR A 91 -9.20 -5.65 -3.76
N PHE A 92 -9.76 -5.63 -2.56
CA PHE A 92 -9.17 -6.32 -1.41
C PHE A 92 -9.01 -7.82 -1.68
N LEU A 93 -10.07 -8.47 -2.18
CA LEU A 93 -10.04 -9.90 -2.50
C LEU A 93 -9.02 -10.22 -3.61
N ASP A 94 -9.00 -9.43 -4.69
CA ASP A 94 -8.02 -9.60 -5.76
C ASP A 94 -6.58 -9.45 -5.21
N ALA A 95 -6.33 -8.49 -4.31
CA ALA A 95 -5.02 -8.29 -3.69
C ALA A 95 -4.59 -9.47 -2.80
N LEU A 96 -5.52 -10.07 -2.05
CA LEU A 96 -5.25 -11.26 -1.24
C LEU A 96 -4.84 -12.45 -2.12
N VAL A 97 -5.60 -12.73 -3.19
CA VAL A 97 -5.29 -13.81 -4.13
C VAL A 97 -3.90 -13.63 -4.74
N LEU A 98 -3.55 -12.41 -5.16
CA LEU A 98 -2.23 -12.11 -5.72
C LEU A 98 -1.08 -12.40 -4.74
N LEU A 99 -1.26 -12.08 -3.46
CA LEU A 99 -0.25 -12.34 -2.44
C LEU A 99 -0.13 -13.83 -2.12
N GLN A 100 -1.26 -14.53 -2.02
CA GLN A 100 -1.27 -15.99 -1.84
C GLN A 100 -0.53 -16.70 -2.97
N ASP A 101 -0.77 -16.33 -4.21
CA ASP A 101 -0.08 -16.85 -5.39
C ASP A 101 1.44 -16.60 -5.36
N GLN A 102 1.89 -15.57 -4.65
CA GLN A 102 3.30 -15.24 -4.46
C GLN A 102 3.90 -15.86 -3.19
N GLY A 103 3.17 -16.76 -2.51
CA GLY A 103 3.64 -17.50 -1.35
C GLY A 103 3.67 -16.70 -0.04
N TYR A 104 2.98 -15.57 0.04
CA TYR A 104 2.82 -14.87 1.31
C TYR A 104 1.90 -15.66 2.24
N ARG A 105 2.26 -15.72 3.51
CA ARG A 105 1.39 -16.32 4.53
C ARG A 105 0.26 -15.37 4.87
N MET A 106 -0.93 -15.95 4.92
CA MET A 106 -2.18 -15.25 5.14
C MET A 106 -2.65 -15.34 6.61
N ASP A 107 -1.79 -15.74 7.52
CA ASP A 107 -2.11 -16.01 8.92
C ASP A 107 -2.55 -14.75 9.69
N ASP A 108 -2.17 -13.57 9.19
CA ASP A 108 -2.44 -12.28 9.82
C ASP A 108 -3.54 -11.45 9.12
N ILE A 109 -4.40 -12.10 8.34
CA ILE A 109 -5.53 -11.41 7.73
C ILE A 109 -6.66 -11.29 8.77
N SER A 110 -6.56 -10.32 9.60
CA SER A 110 -7.72 -9.82 10.34
C SER A 110 -8.17 -8.49 9.72
N PRO A 111 -9.47 -8.31 9.47
CA PRO A 111 -10.02 -7.04 9.02
C PRO A 111 -9.82 -5.96 10.10
N ASN A 112 -8.67 -5.55 10.41
CA ASN A 112 -8.25 -4.51 11.37
C ASN A 112 -7.01 -4.89 12.19
N SER A 113 -6.34 -6.05 11.94
CA SER A 113 -5.28 -6.55 12.82
C SER A 113 -4.10 -5.58 12.96
N TRP A 114 -3.75 -4.86 11.91
CA TRP A 114 -2.64 -3.92 11.94
C TRP A 114 -3.04 -2.51 12.40
N LYS A 115 -4.34 -2.15 12.34
CA LYS A 115 -4.85 -0.87 12.83
C LYS A 115 -4.71 -0.75 14.35
N TYR A 116 -4.71 -1.89 15.04
CA TYR A 116 -4.69 -1.93 16.51
C TYR A 116 -3.31 -2.19 17.10
N ASN A 117 -2.35 -2.73 16.36
CA ASN A 117 -1.16 -3.29 16.98
C ASN A 117 0.08 -2.39 17.05
N GLU A 118 0.32 -1.44 16.17
CA GLU A 118 1.52 -0.56 16.29
C GLU A 118 1.43 0.70 15.42
N PHE A 119 0.51 0.75 14.49
CA PHE A 119 0.40 1.86 13.55
C PHE A 119 -0.90 2.64 13.76
N ASN A 120 -1.07 3.19 14.95
CA ASN A 120 -2.21 4.02 15.35
C ASN A 120 -2.51 5.23 14.46
N ALA A 121 -2.05 5.23 13.23
CA ALA A 121 -2.00 6.42 12.42
C ALA A 121 -2.31 6.20 10.95
N LEU A 122 -3.40 5.53 10.63
CA LEU A 122 -4.02 5.81 9.34
C LEU A 122 -5.20 6.77 9.53
N ASP A 123 -4.90 7.92 10.04
CA ASP A 123 -5.77 9.09 9.94
C ASP A 123 -5.58 9.72 8.54
N THR A 124 -5.65 8.88 7.50
CA THR A 124 -5.49 9.37 6.14
C THR A 124 -6.75 10.09 5.68
N LYS A 125 -6.57 11.10 4.84
CA LYS A 125 -7.70 11.80 4.20
C LYS A 125 -8.63 10.83 3.45
N PHE A 126 -8.08 9.77 2.86
CA PHE A 126 -8.86 8.76 2.13
C PHE A 126 -9.69 7.90 3.08
N GLU A 127 -9.13 7.52 4.22
CA GLU A 127 -9.86 6.79 5.27
C GLU A 127 -11.02 7.64 5.80
N LYS A 128 -10.77 8.90 6.18
CA LYS A 128 -11.82 9.83 6.61
C LYS A 128 -12.93 9.96 5.58
N LYS A 129 -12.55 10.20 4.31
CA LYS A 129 -13.51 10.32 3.21
C LYS A 129 -14.33 9.05 2.98
N ALA A 130 -13.75 7.87 3.17
CA ALA A 130 -14.46 6.60 3.06
C ALA A 130 -15.45 6.41 4.22
N LEU A 131 -15.03 6.73 5.45
CA LEU A 131 -15.87 6.69 6.64
C LEU A 131 -17.03 7.68 6.56
N ASP A 132 -16.80 8.92 6.09
CA ASP A 132 -17.84 9.94 5.88
C ASP A 132 -18.90 9.47 4.89
N LYS A 133 -18.55 8.58 3.97
CA LYS A 133 -19.45 7.96 2.99
C LYS A 133 -20.06 6.64 3.46
N ASN A 134 -19.83 6.23 4.71
CA ASN A 134 -20.20 4.92 5.25
C ASN A 134 -19.62 3.74 4.44
N HIS A 135 -18.47 3.92 3.78
CA HIS A 135 -17.79 2.83 3.12
C HIS A 135 -17.12 1.91 4.16
N LYS A 136 -17.19 0.62 3.91
CA LYS A 136 -16.44 -0.36 4.68
C LYS A 136 -14.97 -0.29 4.29
N LEU A 137 -14.09 -0.31 5.28
CA LEU A 137 -12.65 -0.32 5.09
C LEU A 137 -12.10 -1.75 5.21
N PHE A 138 -11.15 -2.07 4.37
CA PHE A 138 -10.50 -3.38 4.30
C PHE A 138 -8.99 -3.19 4.42
N TYR A 139 -8.36 -4.00 5.28
CA TYR A 139 -6.94 -3.94 5.58
C TYR A 139 -6.35 -5.34 5.66
N PHE A 140 -5.09 -5.49 5.27
CA PHE A 140 -4.29 -6.63 5.64
C PHE A 140 -2.82 -6.24 5.87
N SER A 141 -2.14 -7.07 6.65
CA SER A 141 -0.70 -7.08 6.79
C SER A 141 -0.19 -8.48 6.51
N VAL A 142 0.80 -8.61 5.66
CA VAL A 142 1.42 -9.90 5.34
C VAL A 142 2.93 -9.80 5.47
N LEU A 143 3.55 -10.88 5.93
CA LEU A 143 5.00 -11.01 6.09
C LEU A 143 5.59 -11.84 4.95
N LYS A 144 6.77 -11.43 4.50
CA LYS A 144 7.58 -12.20 3.57
C LYS A 144 8.44 -13.20 4.36
N ASN A 145 8.16 -14.48 4.23
CA ASN A 145 8.80 -15.54 5.01
C ASN A 145 10.04 -16.18 4.36
N TYR A 146 10.49 -15.74 3.18
CA TYR A 146 11.59 -16.32 2.40
C TYR A 146 12.57 -15.26 1.88
#